data_67f3c35d2057c403aa0cac648800cb54
#
_entry.id   67f3c35d2057c403aa0cac648800cb54
#
_cell.length_a   1.000
_cell.length_b   1.000
_cell.length_c   1.000
_cell.angle_alpha   90.00
_cell.angle_beta   90.00
_cell.angle_gamma   90.00
#
_symmetry.space_group_name_H-M   'P 1'
#
loop_
_entity.id
_entity.type
_entity.pdbx_description
1 polymer ?
#
loop_
_entity_poly.entity_id
_entity_poly.type
_entity_poly.pdbx_seq_one_letter_code
_entity_poly.pdbx_strand_id
1 'polypeptide(L)'
;MSTLLLLLLTCLPSDDFARGVQQRSDRDAARQAFAAAALGYAQAWKDGDTSASNFTNWGRAAALAGQRPQAVQAFRLGLQVHPTDWELKRDLLQLRELVEYPREVSPPPLPVWRSRLSDADRFALFTVGVVLLLTGAVWYFTTRRAVAWWLIAPGVLGLILVSTATLMIQAELRQPVVTVVAAPVALRTGNGPSYPTRLPTTLNPGTEVRRLHERGGWVQVELDPGIVGWVPKSALLSEALP
;
A
#
# COMPACT_ATOMS: atom_id res chain seq x y z
N MET A 1 -10.21 -51.72 -0.19
CA MET A 1 -9.97 -50.46 -0.91
C MET A 1 -9.85 -49.36 0.14
N SER A 2 -8.62 -49.05 0.52
CA SER A 2 -8.34 -48.04 1.55
C SER A 2 -8.28 -46.68 0.88
N THR A 3 -9.28 -45.86 1.15
CA THR A 3 -9.26 -44.44 0.84
C THR A 3 -8.22 -43.80 1.74
N LEU A 4 -7.06 -43.56 1.18
CA LEU A 4 -6.02 -42.72 1.75
C LEU A 4 -6.60 -41.29 1.75
N LEU A 5 -7.19 -40.91 2.88
CA LEU A 5 -7.52 -39.55 3.21
C LEU A 5 -6.18 -38.83 3.37
N LEU A 6 -5.68 -38.23 2.30
CA LEU A 6 -4.62 -37.25 2.35
C LEU A 6 -5.17 -36.06 3.15
N LEU A 7 -5.05 -36.11 4.45
CA LEU A 7 -5.07 -34.94 5.31
C LEU A 7 -3.86 -34.09 4.85
N LEU A 8 -4.09 -33.26 3.84
CA LEU A 8 -3.32 -32.03 3.67
C LEU A 8 -3.50 -31.27 5.00
N LEU A 9 -2.61 -31.50 5.93
CA LEU A 9 -2.36 -30.61 7.03
C LEU A 9 -2.00 -29.26 6.39
N THR A 10 -3.01 -28.48 6.07
CA THR A 10 -2.84 -27.04 5.81
C THR A 10 -2.41 -26.48 7.14
N CYS A 11 -1.10 -26.46 7.37
CA CYS A 11 -0.52 -25.79 8.52
C CYS A 11 -0.98 -24.34 8.43
N LEU A 12 -1.74 -23.89 9.41
CA LEU A 12 -2.22 -22.50 9.41
C LEU A 12 -1.01 -21.58 9.47
N PRO A 13 -1.02 -20.44 8.76
CA PRO A 13 0.09 -19.51 8.77
C PRO A 13 0.51 -19.06 10.18
N SER A 14 -0.45 -19.04 11.12
CA SER A 14 -0.23 -18.80 12.54
C SER A 14 0.62 -19.85 13.22
N ASP A 15 0.49 -21.13 12.84
CA ASP A 15 1.25 -22.23 13.43
C ASP A 15 2.71 -22.20 12.98
N ASP A 16 2.96 -21.88 11.71
CA ASP A 16 4.31 -21.67 11.19
C ASP A 16 4.97 -20.47 11.84
N PHE A 17 4.23 -19.38 12.06
CA PHE A 17 4.73 -18.22 12.80
C PHE A 17 5.09 -18.58 14.24
N ALA A 18 4.22 -19.30 14.96
CA ALA A 18 4.46 -19.77 16.31
C ALA A 18 5.69 -20.69 16.38
N ARG A 19 5.85 -21.58 15.37
CA ARG A 19 7.04 -22.43 15.24
C ARG A 19 8.31 -21.62 15.08
N GLY A 20 8.31 -20.59 14.24
CA GLY A 20 9.46 -19.67 14.09
C GLY A 20 9.83 -18.98 15.40
N VAL A 21 8.83 -18.59 16.21
CA VAL A 21 9.05 -18.01 17.53
C VAL A 21 9.67 -19.02 18.50
N GLN A 22 9.25 -20.28 18.46
CA GLN A 22 9.79 -21.36 19.31
C GLN A 22 11.23 -21.73 18.93
N GLN A 23 11.55 -21.66 17.64
CA GLN A 23 12.85 -22.04 17.10
C GLN A 23 13.87 -20.87 17.05
N ARG A 24 13.68 -19.83 17.84
CA ARG A 24 14.56 -18.64 17.84
C ARG A 24 16.04 -18.94 18.14
N SER A 25 16.33 -20.02 18.83
CA SER A 25 17.71 -20.47 19.10
C SER A 25 18.42 -20.97 17.85
N ASP A 26 17.68 -21.54 16.89
CA ASP A 26 18.16 -21.93 15.58
C ASP A 26 17.69 -20.90 14.54
N ARG A 27 18.60 -20.02 14.12
CA ARG A 27 18.28 -18.91 13.19
C ARG A 27 17.77 -19.40 11.85
N ASP A 28 18.31 -20.50 11.33
CA ASP A 28 17.98 -20.97 10.00
C ASP A 28 16.62 -21.69 10.01
N ALA A 29 16.36 -22.50 11.03
CA ALA A 29 15.04 -23.11 11.24
C ALA A 29 13.94 -22.06 11.48
N ALA A 30 14.23 -21.04 12.29
CA ALA A 30 13.30 -19.94 12.54
C ALA A 30 13.00 -19.16 11.26
N ARG A 31 14.02 -18.83 10.45
CA ARG A 31 13.82 -18.13 9.15
C ARG A 31 12.97 -18.93 8.18
N GLN A 32 13.19 -20.24 8.10
CA GLN A 32 12.37 -21.13 7.26
C GLN A 32 10.91 -21.15 7.70
N ALA A 33 10.66 -21.28 9.02
CA ALA A 33 9.32 -21.23 9.57
C ALA A 33 8.63 -19.88 9.30
N PHE A 34 9.31 -18.77 9.51
CA PHE A 34 8.77 -17.44 9.19
C PHE A 34 8.54 -17.25 7.67
N ALA A 35 9.39 -17.80 6.81
CA ALA A 35 9.18 -17.76 5.37
C ALA A 35 7.93 -18.58 4.96
N ALA A 36 7.73 -19.76 5.56
CA ALA A 36 6.52 -20.55 5.36
C ALA A 36 5.26 -19.78 5.81
N ALA A 37 5.30 -19.16 6.99
CA ALA A 37 4.22 -18.32 7.49
C ALA A 37 3.91 -17.15 6.52
N ALA A 38 4.94 -16.46 6.02
CA ALA A 38 4.77 -15.36 5.07
C ALA A 38 4.09 -15.82 3.77
N LEU A 39 4.47 -16.97 3.24
CA LEU A 39 3.81 -17.57 2.06
C LEU A 39 2.35 -17.92 2.34
N GLY A 40 2.05 -18.47 3.51
CA GLY A 40 0.68 -18.79 3.92
C GLY A 40 -0.22 -17.55 4.02
N TYR A 41 0.27 -16.47 4.64
CA TYR A 41 -0.47 -15.20 4.69
C TYR A 41 -0.63 -14.55 3.30
N ALA A 42 0.40 -14.63 2.45
CA ALA A 42 0.32 -14.16 1.08
C ALA A 42 -0.71 -14.96 0.26
N GLN A 43 -0.83 -16.26 0.51
CA GLN A 43 -1.86 -17.09 -0.11
C GLN A 43 -3.25 -16.75 0.42
N ALA A 44 -3.42 -16.57 1.74
CA ALA A 44 -4.68 -16.13 2.35
C ALA A 44 -5.19 -14.82 1.73
N TRP A 45 -4.29 -13.86 1.46
CA TRP A 45 -4.65 -12.64 0.73
C TRP A 45 -5.14 -12.94 -0.68
N LYS A 46 -4.50 -13.83 -1.45
CA LYS A 46 -4.95 -14.23 -2.79
C LYS A 46 -6.30 -14.93 -2.75
N ASP A 47 -6.59 -15.63 -1.66
CA ASP A 47 -7.85 -16.34 -1.42
C ASP A 47 -8.95 -15.38 -0.90
N GLY A 48 -8.64 -14.07 -0.78
CA GLY A 48 -9.59 -13.02 -0.46
C GLY A 48 -9.53 -12.49 0.98
N ASP A 49 -8.60 -12.93 1.83
CA ASP A 49 -8.43 -12.34 3.16
C ASP A 49 -7.71 -10.99 3.07
N THR A 50 -8.51 -9.95 3.06
CA THR A 50 -8.05 -8.54 3.03
C THR A 50 -7.99 -7.90 4.41
N SER A 51 -7.99 -8.67 5.50
CA SER A 51 -7.94 -8.12 6.86
C SER A 51 -6.59 -7.43 7.16
N ALA A 52 -6.64 -6.37 7.98
CA ALA A 52 -5.42 -5.67 8.41
C ALA A 52 -4.46 -6.62 9.16
N SER A 53 -5.01 -7.55 9.94
CA SER A 53 -4.22 -8.55 10.66
C SER A 53 -3.45 -9.49 9.73
N ASN A 54 -4.06 -9.90 8.59
CA ASN A 54 -3.39 -10.73 7.60
C ASN A 54 -2.17 -10.00 7.02
N PHE A 55 -2.32 -8.75 6.59
CA PHE A 55 -1.22 -7.95 6.04
C PHE A 55 -0.13 -7.67 7.09
N THR A 56 -0.51 -7.38 8.34
CA THR A 56 0.43 -7.15 9.44
C THR A 56 1.25 -8.40 9.72
N ASN A 57 0.61 -9.56 9.82
CA ASN A 57 1.28 -10.82 10.08
C ASN A 57 2.15 -11.27 8.90
N TRP A 58 1.68 -11.06 7.66
CA TRP A 58 2.49 -11.30 6.47
C TRP A 58 3.76 -10.47 6.46
N GLY A 59 3.63 -9.16 6.64
CA GLY A 59 4.78 -8.25 6.67
C GLY A 59 5.78 -8.59 7.77
N ARG A 60 5.31 -8.88 8.99
CA ARG A 60 6.15 -9.28 10.11
C ARG A 60 6.84 -10.63 9.88
N ALA A 61 6.13 -11.62 9.37
CA ALA A 61 6.70 -12.92 9.03
C ALA A 61 7.79 -12.80 7.96
N ALA A 62 7.52 -12.06 6.87
CA ALA A 62 8.49 -11.80 5.82
C ALA A 62 9.72 -11.04 6.33
N ALA A 63 9.53 -10.04 7.20
CA ALA A 63 10.65 -9.29 7.80
C ALA A 63 11.52 -10.19 8.68
N LEU A 64 10.93 -11.06 9.51
CA LEU A 64 11.64 -12.02 10.35
C LEU A 64 12.34 -13.12 9.53
N ALA A 65 11.79 -13.47 8.37
CA ALA A 65 12.42 -14.37 7.40
C ALA A 65 13.61 -13.70 6.65
N GLY A 66 13.82 -12.39 6.81
CA GLY A 66 14.80 -11.62 6.06
C GLY A 66 14.35 -11.22 4.65
N GLN A 67 13.11 -11.46 4.29
CA GLN A 67 12.49 -11.14 3.01
C GLN A 67 11.98 -9.69 3.00
N ARG A 68 12.89 -8.71 3.11
CA ARG A 68 12.55 -7.29 3.20
C ARG A 68 11.62 -6.78 2.07
N PRO A 69 11.87 -7.11 0.78
CA PRO A 69 10.98 -6.67 -0.29
C PRO A 69 9.53 -7.11 -0.10
N GLN A 70 9.32 -8.38 0.26
CA GLN A 70 7.98 -8.95 0.49
C GLN A 70 7.31 -8.32 1.70
N ALA A 71 8.08 -8.00 2.75
CA ALA A 71 7.56 -7.30 3.93
C ALA A 71 7.08 -5.87 3.58
N VAL A 72 7.89 -5.10 2.82
CA VAL A 72 7.50 -3.77 2.32
C VAL A 72 6.24 -3.88 1.47
N GLN A 73 6.17 -4.87 0.57
CA GLN A 73 5.00 -5.10 -0.28
C GLN A 73 3.75 -5.38 0.56
N ALA A 74 3.83 -6.30 1.53
CA ALA A 74 2.71 -6.67 2.39
C ALA A 74 2.14 -5.46 3.16
N PHE A 75 3.00 -4.67 3.79
CA PHE A 75 2.56 -3.47 4.51
C PHE A 75 1.97 -2.41 3.57
N ARG A 76 2.52 -2.24 2.36
CA ARG A 76 1.95 -1.31 1.38
C ARG A 76 0.59 -1.73 0.87
N LEU A 77 0.42 -3.01 0.52
CA LEU A 77 -0.87 -3.56 0.13
C LEU A 77 -1.89 -3.40 1.26
N GLY A 78 -1.48 -3.72 2.50
CA GLY A 78 -2.32 -3.50 3.67
C GLY A 78 -2.76 -2.04 3.82
N LEU A 79 -1.87 -1.07 3.61
CA LEU A 79 -2.18 0.36 3.68
C LEU A 79 -3.01 0.86 2.49
N GLN A 80 -3.05 0.16 1.35
CA GLN A 80 -3.98 0.47 0.28
C GLN A 80 -5.42 0.11 0.67
N VAL A 81 -5.62 -0.99 1.39
CA VAL A 81 -6.92 -1.47 1.86
C VAL A 81 -7.33 -0.81 3.17
N HIS A 82 -6.39 -0.68 4.11
CA HIS A 82 -6.58 -0.13 5.45
C HIS A 82 -5.68 1.10 5.69
N PRO A 83 -5.95 2.24 5.04
CA PRO A 83 -5.05 3.40 5.06
C PRO A 83 -4.96 4.08 6.44
N THR A 84 -5.92 3.82 7.33
CA THR A 84 -5.95 4.37 8.70
C THR A 84 -5.23 3.49 9.72
N ASP A 85 -4.84 2.27 9.35
CA ASP A 85 -4.22 1.34 10.27
C ASP A 85 -2.82 1.84 10.69
N TRP A 86 -2.69 2.11 11.99
CA TRP A 86 -1.47 2.69 12.55
C TRP A 86 -0.36 1.64 12.73
N GLU A 87 -0.70 0.35 12.92
CA GLU A 87 0.29 -0.71 13.05
C GLU A 87 1.00 -0.96 11.72
N LEU A 88 0.25 -1.11 10.64
CA LEU A 88 0.80 -1.25 9.30
C LEU A 88 1.71 -0.08 8.94
N LYS A 89 1.27 1.15 9.28
CA LYS A 89 2.05 2.36 9.02
C LYS A 89 3.35 2.39 9.82
N ARG A 90 3.27 2.09 11.12
CA ARG A 90 4.43 2.06 12.00
C ARG A 90 5.44 1.00 11.54
N ASP A 91 4.97 -0.22 11.26
CA ASP A 91 5.82 -1.34 10.89
C ASP A 91 6.50 -1.09 9.53
N LEU A 92 5.80 -0.48 8.56
CA LEU A 92 6.40 -0.03 7.30
C LEU A 92 7.48 1.04 7.52
N LEU A 93 7.23 2.05 8.37
CA LEU A 93 8.22 3.09 8.67
C LEU A 93 9.48 2.51 9.31
N GLN A 94 9.33 1.61 10.27
CA GLN A 94 10.47 0.91 10.89
C GLN A 94 11.25 0.07 9.87
N LEU A 95 10.54 -0.61 8.96
CA LEU A 95 11.21 -1.42 7.93
C LEU A 95 11.97 -0.55 6.92
N ARG A 96 11.46 0.63 6.58
CA ARG A 96 12.12 1.61 5.70
C ARG A 96 13.47 2.07 6.23
N GLU A 97 13.64 2.18 7.55
CA GLU A 97 14.92 2.51 8.18
C GLU A 97 15.99 1.43 7.95
N LEU A 98 15.56 0.19 7.68
CA LEU A 98 16.45 -0.94 7.39
C LEU A 98 16.73 -1.11 5.88
N VAL A 99 16.05 -0.36 5.02
CA VAL A 99 16.25 -0.36 3.56
C VAL A 99 17.22 0.76 3.20
N GLU A 100 18.31 0.42 2.58
CA GLU A 100 19.28 1.40 2.10
C GLU A 100 18.81 2.03 0.79
N TYR A 101 18.27 3.23 0.87
CA TYR A 101 17.94 4.04 -0.29
C TYR A 101 19.19 4.74 -0.85
N PRO A 102 19.26 5.01 -2.17
CA PRO A 102 20.29 5.90 -2.71
C PRO A 102 20.24 7.26 -2.00
N ARG A 103 21.40 7.90 -1.81
CA ARG A 103 21.57 9.09 -0.95
C ARG A 103 20.60 10.26 -1.25
N GLU A 104 20.12 10.37 -2.46
CA GLU A 104 19.26 11.49 -2.92
C GLU A 104 17.81 11.07 -3.08
N VAL A 105 17.44 9.87 -2.62
CA VAL A 105 16.11 9.29 -2.83
C VAL A 105 15.42 9.07 -1.51
N SER A 106 14.23 9.67 -1.38
CA SER A 106 13.34 9.43 -0.26
C SER A 106 12.25 8.40 -0.62
N PRO A 107 11.83 7.55 0.33
CA PRO A 107 10.73 6.65 0.07
C PRO A 107 9.47 7.45 -0.28
N PRO A 108 8.64 6.95 -1.21
CA PRO A 108 7.42 7.65 -1.62
C PRO A 108 6.52 7.90 -0.41
N PRO A 109 5.90 9.09 -0.32
CA PRO A 109 5.05 9.42 0.81
C PRO A 109 3.90 8.43 0.96
N LEU A 110 3.47 8.21 2.21
CA LEU A 110 2.28 7.43 2.48
C LEU A 110 1.04 8.27 2.15
N PRO A 111 -0.03 7.66 1.63
CA PRO A 111 -1.27 8.38 1.33
C PRO A 111 -1.87 8.97 2.61
N VAL A 112 -1.74 10.29 2.78
CA VAL A 112 -2.13 10.99 4.02
C VAL A 112 -3.65 11.22 4.06
N TRP A 113 -4.27 11.47 2.90
CA TRP A 113 -5.68 11.87 2.80
C TRP A 113 -6.68 10.72 2.90
N ARG A 114 -6.34 9.55 2.38
CA ARG A 114 -7.14 8.33 2.55
C ARG A 114 -7.30 7.92 4.02
N SER A 115 -6.38 8.36 4.88
CA SER A 115 -6.34 7.96 6.28
C SER A 115 -7.32 8.70 7.21
N ARG A 116 -8.09 9.67 6.73
CA ARG A 116 -8.89 10.54 7.63
C ARG A 116 -10.41 10.36 7.53
N LEU A 117 -10.93 9.92 6.39
CA LEU A 117 -12.37 9.76 6.19
C LEU A 117 -12.65 8.49 5.39
N SER A 118 -13.49 7.60 5.92
CA SER A 118 -13.99 6.46 5.17
C SER A 118 -14.93 6.91 4.03
N ASP A 119 -15.22 6.03 3.07
CA ASP A 119 -16.19 6.32 2.01
C ASP A 119 -17.58 6.59 2.60
N ALA A 120 -17.93 5.88 3.68
CA ALA A 120 -19.19 6.09 4.40
C ALA A 120 -19.25 7.48 5.06
N ASP A 121 -18.15 7.94 5.69
CA ASP A 121 -18.10 9.27 6.30
C ASP A 121 -18.23 10.37 5.25
N ARG A 122 -17.59 10.19 4.09
CA ARG A 122 -17.69 11.14 2.96
C ARG A 122 -19.12 11.22 2.42
N PHE A 123 -19.76 10.07 2.23
CA PHE A 123 -21.13 10.01 1.78
C PHE A 123 -22.09 10.65 2.80
N ALA A 124 -21.88 10.40 4.10
CA ALA A 124 -22.68 11.01 5.16
C ALA A 124 -22.51 12.54 5.18
N LEU A 125 -21.28 13.05 5.12
CA LEU A 125 -21.00 14.48 5.08
C LEU A 125 -21.60 15.16 3.84
N PHE A 126 -21.49 14.50 2.67
CA PHE A 126 -22.13 14.99 1.44
C PHE A 126 -23.65 15.09 1.61
N THR A 127 -24.27 14.03 2.12
CA THR A 127 -25.72 13.98 2.34
C THR A 127 -26.18 15.08 3.31
N VAL A 128 -25.48 15.25 4.42
CA VAL A 128 -25.76 16.32 5.39
C VAL A 128 -25.62 17.69 4.73
N GLY A 129 -24.56 17.91 3.95
CA GLY A 129 -24.35 19.17 3.23
C GLY A 129 -25.51 19.49 2.27
N VAL A 130 -25.95 18.50 1.49
CA VAL A 130 -27.08 18.65 0.57
C VAL A 130 -28.39 18.96 1.32
N VAL A 131 -28.67 18.24 2.41
CA VAL A 131 -29.90 18.45 3.22
C VAL A 131 -29.89 19.87 3.81
N LEU A 132 -28.80 20.33 4.37
CA LEU A 132 -28.69 21.69 4.93
C LEU A 132 -28.91 22.75 3.85
N LEU A 133 -28.31 22.56 2.67
CA LEU A 133 -28.43 23.49 1.55
C LEU A 133 -29.87 23.57 1.05
N LEU A 134 -30.54 22.43 0.82
CA LEU A 134 -31.91 22.38 0.36
C LEU A 134 -32.88 22.95 1.39
N THR A 135 -32.74 22.60 2.68
CA THR A 135 -33.55 23.12 3.75
C THR A 135 -33.39 24.64 3.89
N GLY A 136 -32.16 25.12 3.84
CA GLY A 136 -31.86 26.55 3.88
C GLY A 136 -32.42 27.31 2.68
N ALA A 137 -32.34 26.73 1.49
CA ALA A 137 -32.90 27.30 0.27
C ALA A 137 -34.42 27.40 0.34
N VAL A 138 -35.11 26.32 0.72
CA VAL A 138 -36.58 26.31 0.90
C VAL A 138 -36.97 27.38 1.92
N TRP A 139 -36.29 27.47 3.06
CA TRP A 139 -36.59 28.48 4.07
C TRP A 139 -36.37 29.91 3.56
N TYR A 140 -35.28 30.14 2.78
CA TYR A 140 -35.01 31.45 2.19
C TYR A 140 -36.14 31.87 1.23
N PHE A 141 -36.58 30.99 0.35
CA PHE A 141 -37.62 31.28 -0.63
C PHE A 141 -39.02 31.48 0.02
N THR A 142 -39.30 30.78 1.13
CA THR A 142 -40.61 30.88 1.82
C THR A 142 -40.68 32.09 2.75
N THR A 143 -39.58 32.40 3.46
CA THR A 143 -39.63 33.45 4.52
C THR A 143 -38.85 34.72 4.16
N ARG A 144 -37.99 34.68 3.14
CA ARG A 144 -37.04 35.74 2.74
C ARG A 144 -36.21 36.33 3.91
N ARG A 145 -35.97 35.53 4.95
CA ARG A 145 -35.26 35.98 6.14
C ARG A 145 -33.75 35.70 6.00
N ALA A 146 -32.92 36.66 6.41
CA ALA A 146 -31.45 36.53 6.41
C ALA A 146 -30.94 35.32 7.26
N VAL A 147 -31.77 34.90 8.23
CA VAL A 147 -31.44 33.73 9.09
C VAL A 147 -31.22 32.42 8.27
N ALA A 148 -31.82 32.30 7.08
CA ALA A 148 -31.62 31.14 6.21
C ALA A 148 -30.18 30.94 5.80
N TRP A 149 -29.35 31.99 5.77
CA TRP A 149 -27.93 31.91 5.48
C TRP A 149 -27.14 31.08 6.51
N TRP A 150 -27.62 30.99 7.75
CA TRP A 150 -27.00 30.13 8.77
C TRP A 150 -27.08 28.64 8.45
N LEU A 151 -28.00 28.23 7.57
CA LEU A 151 -28.09 26.84 7.06
C LEU A 151 -27.41 26.69 5.69
N ILE A 152 -27.54 27.67 4.81
CA ILE A 152 -26.99 27.62 3.46
C ILE A 152 -25.46 27.64 3.50
N ALA A 153 -24.85 28.54 4.28
CA ALA A 153 -23.41 28.70 4.34
C ALA A 153 -22.66 27.43 4.80
N PRO A 154 -23.04 26.76 5.91
CA PRO A 154 -22.39 25.51 6.29
C PRO A 154 -22.67 24.37 5.30
N GLY A 155 -23.86 24.35 4.66
CA GLY A 155 -24.16 23.38 3.62
C GLY A 155 -23.23 23.52 2.40
N VAL A 156 -23.04 24.74 1.90
CA VAL A 156 -22.12 25.03 0.80
C VAL A 156 -20.67 24.71 1.20
N LEU A 157 -20.24 25.12 2.39
CA LEU A 157 -18.90 24.83 2.89
C LEU A 157 -18.66 23.32 2.98
N GLY A 158 -19.61 22.56 3.51
CA GLY A 158 -19.53 21.10 3.59
C GLY A 158 -19.38 20.45 2.22
N LEU A 159 -20.16 20.89 1.22
CA LEU A 159 -20.08 20.40 -0.14
C LEU A 159 -18.71 20.73 -0.79
N ILE A 160 -18.19 21.93 -0.56
CA ILE A 160 -16.85 22.30 -1.06
C ILE A 160 -15.77 21.42 -0.45
N LEU A 161 -15.82 21.20 0.87
CA LEU A 161 -14.84 20.36 1.58
C LEU A 161 -14.88 18.89 1.10
N VAL A 162 -16.08 18.32 0.93
CA VAL A 162 -16.24 16.94 0.43
C VAL A 162 -15.78 16.85 -1.02
N SER A 163 -16.13 17.83 -1.87
CA SER A 163 -15.71 17.84 -3.27
C SER A 163 -14.19 17.96 -3.41
N THR A 164 -13.55 18.85 -2.66
CA THR A 164 -12.09 18.99 -2.67
C THR A 164 -11.40 17.74 -2.15
N ALA A 165 -11.89 17.11 -1.09
CA ALA A 165 -11.39 15.85 -0.58
C ALA A 165 -11.51 14.73 -1.64
N THR A 166 -12.64 14.65 -2.33
CA THR A 166 -12.86 13.65 -3.40
C THR A 166 -11.90 13.87 -4.57
N LEU A 167 -11.70 15.12 -5.01
CA LEU A 167 -10.77 15.45 -6.09
C LEU A 167 -9.32 15.12 -5.70
N MET A 168 -8.93 15.39 -4.46
CA MET A 168 -7.60 15.03 -3.95
C MET A 168 -7.38 13.52 -3.95
N ILE A 169 -8.38 12.74 -3.53
CA ILE A 169 -8.32 11.27 -3.55
C ILE A 169 -8.25 10.75 -4.99
N GLN A 170 -9.03 11.31 -5.91
CA GLN A 170 -8.94 10.91 -7.32
C GLN A 170 -7.57 11.26 -7.94
N ALA A 171 -7.00 12.40 -7.58
CA ALA A 171 -5.65 12.76 -8.01
C ALA A 171 -4.61 11.78 -7.47
N GLU A 172 -4.77 11.31 -6.23
CA GLU A 172 -3.91 10.30 -5.62
C GLU A 172 -4.09 8.90 -6.24
N LEU A 173 -5.31 8.51 -6.61
CA LEU A 173 -5.60 7.27 -7.33
C LEU A 173 -5.00 7.25 -8.75
N ARG A 174 -4.79 8.43 -9.36
CA ARG A 174 -4.09 8.58 -10.65
C ARG A 174 -2.57 8.53 -10.52
N GLN A 175 -2.03 8.53 -9.28
CA GLN A 175 -0.59 8.41 -9.10
C GLN A 175 -0.12 7.03 -9.54
N PRO A 176 1.11 6.96 -10.08
CA PRO A 176 1.69 5.68 -10.50
C PRO A 176 1.75 4.69 -9.34
N VAL A 177 1.43 3.46 -9.65
CA VAL A 177 1.47 2.36 -8.69
C VAL A 177 2.89 2.21 -8.14
N VAL A 178 3.02 2.15 -6.82
CA VAL A 178 4.31 1.94 -6.18
C VAL A 178 4.60 0.45 -6.11
N THR A 179 5.71 0.04 -6.71
CA THR A 179 6.22 -1.33 -6.66
C THR A 179 7.52 -1.39 -5.87
N VAL A 180 7.96 -2.60 -5.51
CA VAL A 180 9.11 -2.84 -4.66
C VAL A 180 10.19 -3.58 -5.45
N VAL A 181 11.43 -3.13 -5.33
CA VAL A 181 12.60 -3.79 -5.92
C VAL A 181 12.85 -5.11 -5.18
N ALA A 182 12.81 -6.22 -5.91
CA ALA A 182 12.98 -7.57 -5.38
C ALA A 182 14.46 -7.96 -5.23
N ALA A 183 15.30 -7.53 -6.17
CA ALA A 183 16.72 -7.87 -6.22
C ALA A 183 17.56 -6.64 -6.58
N PRO A 184 18.85 -6.60 -6.20
CA PRO A 184 19.73 -5.47 -6.52
C PRO A 184 19.73 -5.19 -8.03
N VAL A 185 19.42 -3.97 -8.44
CA VAL A 185 19.31 -3.61 -9.86
C VAL A 185 19.81 -2.21 -10.15
N ALA A 186 20.49 -2.05 -11.28
CA ALA A 186 20.93 -0.73 -11.75
C ALA A 186 19.78 0.00 -12.44
N LEU A 187 19.53 1.24 -12.07
CA LEU A 187 18.63 2.13 -12.78
C LEU A 187 19.28 2.59 -14.08
N ARG A 188 18.66 2.33 -15.23
CA ARG A 188 19.21 2.67 -16.55
C ARG A 188 18.48 3.84 -17.20
N THR A 189 19.14 4.50 -18.13
CA THR A 189 18.55 5.63 -18.87
C THR A 189 17.57 5.19 -19.96
N GLY A 190 17.62 3.91 -20.38
CA GLY A 190 16.73 3.35 -21.40
C GLY A 190 16.35 1.89 -21.13
N ASN A 191 15.42 1.37 -21.89
CA ASN A 191 14.81 0.06 -21.76
C ASN A 191 15.65 -1.11 -22.32
N GLY A 192 16.92 -1.18 -21.93
CA GLY A 192 17.82 -2.24 -22.39
C GLY A 192 19.11 -2.32 -21.60
N PRO A 193 19.83 -3.46 -21.67
CA PRO A 193 21.06 -3.65 -20.91
C PRO A 193 22.25 -2.80 -21.42
N SER A 194 22.17 -2.34 -22.66
CA SER A 194 23.21 -1.50 -23.29
C SER A 194 23.16 -0.03 -22.91
N TYR A 195 22.04 0.41 -22.32
CA TYR A 195 21.94 1.80 -21.88
C TYR A 195 22.74 2.05 -20.61
N PRO A 196 23.36 3.25 -20.48
CA PRO A 196 24.14 3.58 -19.30
C PRO A 196 23.28 3.63 -18.03
N THR A 197 23.94 3.46 -16.89
CA THR A 197 23.28 3.61 -15.59
C THR A 197 22.97 5.08 -15.31
N ARG A 198 21.79 5.32 -14.75
CA ARG A 198 21.31 6.66 -14.37
C ARG A 198 21.91 7.11 -13.04
N LEU A 199 22.09 6.16 -12.11
CA LEU A 199 22.65 6.40 -10.79
C LEU A 199 23.98 5.63 -10.65
N PRO A 200 24.94 6.14 -9.88
CA PRO A 200 26.19 5.44 -9.60
C PRO A 200 25.99 4.20 -8.72
N THR A 201 24.90 4.16 -7.96
CA THR A 201 24.57 3.07 -7.05
C THR A 201 23.43 2.23 -7.61
N THR A 202 23.40 0.95 -7.26
CA THR A 202 22.26 0.05 -7.53
C THR A 202 21.12 0.32 -6.57
N LEU A 203 19.90 0.02 -7.01
CA LEU A 203 18.73 0.00 -6.13
C LEU A 203 18.78 -1.28 -5.32
N ASN A 204 18.67 -1.15 -4.01
CA ASN A 204 18.67 -2.28 -3.09
C ASN A 204 17.30 -2.94 -2.97
N PRO A 205 17.25 -4.23 -2.60
CA PRO A 205 15.98 -4.93 -2.33
C PRO A 205 15.17 -4.21 -1.23
N GLY A 206 13.89 -4.00 -1.48
CA GLY A 206 13.02 -3.26 -0.60
C GLY A 206 12.84 -1.78 -0.98
N THR A 207 13.65 -1.25 -1.91
CA THR A 207 13.47 0.10 -2.43
C THR A 207 12.10 0.21 -3.12
N GLU A 208 11.34 1.21 -2.73
CA GLU A 208 10.02 1.51 -3.29
C GLU A 208 10.18 2.44 -4.48
N VAL A 209 9.54 2.10 -5.59
CA VAL A 209 9.60 2.89 -6.84
C VAL A 209 8.21 3.06 -7.43
N ARG A 210 7.94 4.20 -8.04
CA ARG A 210 6.70 4.45 -8.78
C ARG A 210 6.82 3.90 -10.20
N ARG A 211 5.91 3.01 -10.58
CA ARG A 211 5.85 2.44 -11.91
C ARG A 211 5.17 3.41 -12.86
N LEU A 212 5.85 3.84 -13.91
CA LEU A 212 5.33 4.78 -14.90
C LEU A 212 4.84 4.05 -16.16
N HIS A 213 5.72 3.28 -16.80
CA HIS A 213 5.46 2.67 -18.10
C HIS A 213 6.16 1.31 -18.22
N GLU A 214 5.59 0.39 -19.02
CA GLU A 214 6.19 -0.92 -19.28
C GLU A 214 6.42 -1.10 -20.78
N ARG A 215 7.63 -1.56 -21.17
CA ARG A 215 7.98 -1.82 -22.57
C ARG A 215 9.04 -2.90 -22.67
N GLY A 216 8.74 -3.96 -23.45
CA GLY A 216 9.74 -4.97 -23.82
C GLY A 216 10.41 -5.67 -22.64
N GLY A 217 9.66 -6.00 -21.58
CA GLY A 217 10.22 -6.64 -20.36
C GLY A 217 10.95 -5.69 -19.42
N TRP A 218 10.93 -4.39 -19.71
CA TRP A 218 11.48 -3.31 -18.89
C TRP A 218 10.36 -2.43 -18.35
N VAL A 219 10.54 -1.93 -17.14
CA VAL A 219 9.62 -1.02 -16.48
C VAL A 219 10.32 0.30 -16.25
N GLN A 220 9.70 1.38 -16.71
CA GLN A 220 10.11 2.73 -16.36
C GLN A 220 9.61 3.04 -14.97
N VAL A 221 10.52 3.45 -14.12
CA VAL A 221 10.25 3.75 -12.71
C VAL A 221 10.74 5.15 -12.36
N GLU A 222 10.02 5.77 -11.43
CA GLU A 222 10.43 7.01 -10.79
C GLU A 222 10.72 6.72 -9.32
N LEU A 223 11.91 7.12 -8.87
CA LEU A 223 12.34 6.98 -7.47
C LEU A 223 11.92 8.19 -6.65
N ASP A 224 12.21 9.37 -7.20
CA ASP A 224 11.88 10.67 -6.63
C ASP A 224 11.51 11.62 -7.77
N PRO A 225 10.77 12.72 -7.56
CA PRO A 225 10.44 13.66 -8.63
C PRO A 225 11.66 14.04 -9.46
N GLY A 226 11.64 13.65 -10.75
CA GLY A 226 12.74 13.91 -11.70
C GLY A 226 13.81 12.82 -11.80
N ILE A 227 13.85 11.81 -10.92
CA ILE A 227 14.76 10.66 -11.04
C ILE A 227 14.01 9.49 -11.69
N VAL A 228 13.95 9.52 -13.02
CA VAL A 228 13.26 8.51 -13.82
C VAL A 228 14.29 7.63 -14.53
N GLY A 229 14.04 6.33 -14.58
CA GLY A 229 14.87 5.38 -15.30
C GLY A 229 14.18 4.05 -15.56
N TRP A 230 14.92 3.08 -16.07
CA TRP A 230 14.39 1.78 -16.48
C TRP A 230 15.05 0.67 -15.67
N VAL A 231 14.24 -0.29 -15.25
CA VAL A 231 14.67 -1.53 -14.60
C VAL A 231 14.01 -2.72 -15.28
N PRO A 232 14.64 -3.90 -15.31
CA PRO A 232 13.97 -5.10 -15.83
C PRO A 232 12.78 -5.47 -14.94
N LYS A 233 11.69 -5.92 -15.55
CA LYS A 233 10.47 -6.32 -14.83
C LYS A 233 10.73 -7.43 -13.81
N SER A 234 11.68 -8.33 -14.09
CA SER A 234 12.06 -9.42 -13.20
C SER A 234 12.72 -8.95 -11.88
N ALA A 235 13.22 -7.70 -11.83
CA ALA A 235 13.79 -7.12 -10.63
C ALA A 235 12.75 -6.46 -9.70
N LEU A 236 11.49 -6.43 -10.12
CA LEU A 236 10.39 -5.86 -9.35
C LEU A 236 9.50 -6.99 -8.82
N LEU A 237 8.94 -6.80 -7.63
CA LEU A 237 7.89 -7.67 -7.15
C LEU A 237 6.63 -7.45 -8.00
N SER A 238 6.00 -8.54 -8.39
CA SER A 238 4.74 -8.48 -9.13
C SER A 238 3.64 -8.00 -8.18
N GLU A 239 3.01 -6.90 -8.52
CA GLU A 239 1.75 -6.48 -7.92
C GLU A 239 0.61 -7.16 -8.67
N ALA A 240 0.48 -8.47 -8.54
CA ALA A 240 -0.76 -9.11 -8.89
C ALA A 240 -1.76 -8.78 -7.76
N LEU A 241 -2.51 -7.69 -7.93
CA LEU A 241 -3.83 -7.60 -7.30
C LEU A 241 -4.66 -8.75 -7.88
N PRO A 242 -5.34 -9.54 -7.06
CA PRO A 242 -6.26 -10.55 -7.55
C PRO A 242 -7.39 -9.94 -8.37
#